data_9f2fe0d0347eaf615341bf322b8a65d6
#
_entry.id   9f2fe0d0347eaf615341bf322b8a65d6
#
_cell.length_a   1.000
_cell.length_b   1.000
_cell.length_c   1.000
_cell.angle_alpha   90.00
_cell.angle_beta   90.00
_cell.angle_gamma   90.00
#
_symmetry.space_group_name_H-M   'P 1'
#
loop_
_entity.id
_entity.type
_entity.pdbx_description
1 polymer ?
#
loop_
_entity_poly.entity_id
_entity_poly.type
_entity_poly.pdbx_seq_one_letter_code
_entity_poly.pdbx_strand_id
1 'polypeptide(L)'
;MKERSTGPILLHVVTKKGKGFAPAESAKDKYHATAKFDVKTGAQVRSVSNAPTYTSVFGETLVNLAAEDDKIVAVTAAMPDGTGLKQFANRYPSRFFDVAIAEQHGVTFSAALAAGGMKPFCAIYSTFLQRGYDQVVHDVAIQKLPVRFAIDRAGLVGADGATHAGSFDIGFMASLPGMVVMAAADEAELKHMV
;
A
#
# COMPACT_ATOMS: atom_id res chain seq x y z
N MET A 1 12.50 21.76 30.19
CA MET A 1 12.54 22.45 28.89
C MET A 1 11.47 23.51 28.78
N LYS A 2 10.18 23.18 29.03
CA LYS A 2 9.06 24.15 28.91
C LYS A 2 9.25 25.43 29.73
N GLU A 3 9.82 25.33 30.92
CA GLU A 3 10.01 26.45 31.85
C GLU A 3 11.27 27.31 31.57
N ARG A 4 12.15 26.87 30.68
CA ARG A 4 13.43 27.53 30.38
C ARG A 4 13.55 28.10 28.96
N SER A 5 12.51 27.92 28.14
CA SER A 5 12.55 28.35 26.76
C SER A 5 11.74 29.63 26.55
N THR A 6 12.38 30.59 25.92
CA THR A 6 11.77 31.84 25.45
C THR A 6 11.41 31.81 23.95
N GLY A 7 11.61 30.66 23.27
CA GLY A 7 11.37 30.52 21.83
C GLY A 7 11.10 29.07 21.41
N PRO A 8 11.00 28.80 20.13
CA PRO A 8 10.82 27.44 19.59
C PRO A 8 11.92 26.48 20.03
N ILE A 9 11.54 25.24 20.40
CA ILE A 9 12.49 24.19 20.74
C ILE A 9 12.27 22.99 19.82
N LEU A 10 13.37 22.47 19.25
CA LEU A 10 13.41 21.17 18.63
C LEU A 10 13.84 20.12 19.66
N LEU A 11 12.95 19.19 19.99
CA LEU A 11 13.26 18.02 20.79
C LEU A 11 13.42 16.80 19.90
N HIS A 12 14.64 16.35 19.69
CA HIS A 12 14.92 15.11 18.99
C HIS A 12 14.98 13.95 19.97
N VAL A 13 14.02 13.03 19.89
CA VAL A 13 13.94 11.82 20.72
C VAL A 13 14.27 10.61 19.87
N VAL A 14 15.34 9.88 20.25
CA VAL A 14 15.75 8.64 19.61
C VAL A 14 15.19 7.47 20.43
N THR A 15 14.37 6.63 19.77
CA THR A 15 13.79 5.43 20.40
C THR A 15 14.19 4.18 19.63
N LYS A 16 14.09 3.02 20.28
CA LYS A 16 14.27 1.70 19.64
C LYS A 16 12.93 0.97 19.68
N LYS A 17 12.32 0.77 18.52
CA LYS A 17 11.05 0.04 18.39
C LYS A 17 11.19 -1.39 18.91
N GLY A 18 10.22 -1.86 19.71
CA GLY A 18 10.23 -3.19 20.33
C GLY A 18 11.12 -3.32 21.56
N LYS A 19 11.81 -2.25 22.00
CA LYS A 19 12.70 -2.27 23.16
C LYS A 19 11.99 -2.76 24.42
N GLY A 20 12.63 -3.72 25.10
CA GLY A 20 12.12 -4.31 26.35
C GLY A 20 11.33 -5.61 26.15
N PHE A 21 11.10 -6.04 24.90
CA PHE A 21 10.49 -7.32 24.59
C PHE A 21 11.37 -8.08 23.58
N ALA A 22 12.14 -9.07 24.06
CA ALA A 22 13.14 -9.77 23.27
C ALA A 22 12.61 -10.35 21.92
N PRO A 23 11.40 -10.96 21.87
CA PRO A 23 10.84 -11.43 20.61
C PRO A 23 10.64 -10.29 19.60
N ALA A 24 10.21 -9.10 20.04
CA ALA A 24 10.05 -7.95 19.15
C ALA A 24 11.39 -7.35 18.73
N GLU A 25 12.39 -7.36 19.61
CA GLU A 25 13.73 -6.85 19.28
C GLU A 25 14.41 -7.68 18.20
N SER A 26 14.16 -8.99 18.16
CA SER A 26 14.70 -9.92 17.16
C SER A 26 13.90 -10.01 15.86
N ALA A 27 12.59 -9.71 15.90
CA ALA A 27 11.71 -9.77 14.73
C ALA A 27 12.02 -8.65 13.72
N LYS A 28 11.92 -8.95 12.41
CA LYS A 28 12.11 -7.93 11.34
C LYS A 28 11.07 -6.82 11.41
N ASP A 29 9.80 -7.18 11.64
CA ASP A 29 8.67 -6.27 11.74
C ASP A 29 8.58 -5.55 13.09
N LYS A 30 9.43 -5.95 14.04
CA LYS A 30 9.45 -5.40 15.42
C LYS A 30 8.07 -5.45 16.08
N TYR A 31 7.25 -6.44 15.74
CA TYR A 31 5.86 -6.56 16.19
C TYR A 31 5.02 -5.33 15.85
N HIS A 32 5.24 -4.78 14.68
CA HIS A 32 4.38 -3.73 14.14
C HIS A 32 3.09 -4.34 13.59
N ALA A 33 1.92 -3.88 14.06
CA ALA A 33 0.61 -4.41 13.65
C ALA A 33 0.49 -5.94 13.84
N THR A 34 0.73 -6.42 15.07
CA THR A 34 0.75 -7.86 15.39
C THR A 34 -0.64 -8.46 15.49
N ALA A 35 -0.77 -9.73 15.08
CA ALA A 35 -1.88 -10.60 15.48
C ALA A 35 -1.82 -10.92 16.99
N LYS A 36 -2.83 -11.64 17.51
CA LYS A 36 -2.75 -12.17 18.87
C LYS A 36 -1.50 -13.05 19.02
N PHE A 37 -0.77 -12.86 20.10
CA PHE A 37 0.47 -13.61 20.37
C PHE A 37 0.55 -14.04 21.84
N ASP A 38 1.29 -15.09 22.09
CA ASP A 38 1.63 -15.53 23.44
C ASP A 38 2.72 -14.61 24.02
N VAL A 39 2.45 -13.98 25.15
CA VAL A 39 3.35 -12.96 25.74
C VAL A 39 4.66 -13.57 26.22
N LYS A 40 4.66 -14.87 26.64
CA LYS A 40 5.86 -15.54 27.15
C LYS A 40 6.81 -15.97 26.03
N THR A 41 6.24 -16.50 24.94
CA THR A 41 7.02 -17.08 23.83
C THR A 41 7.17 -16.14 22.64
N GLY A 42 6.32 -15.13 22.52
CA GLY A 42 6.21 -14.28 21.34
C GLY A 42 5.55 -14.95 20.12
N ALA A 43 5.05 -16.19 20.27
CA ALA A 43 4.44 -16.91 19.19
C ALA A 43 3.13 -16.25 18.74
N GLN A 44 3.02 -15.90 17.46
CA GLN A 44 1.82 -15.30 16.88
C GLN A 44 0.84 -16.35 16.39
N VAL A 45 -0.44 -16.16 16.70
CA VAL A 45 -1.51 -17.01 16.19
C VAL A 45 -1.94 -16.47 14.83
N ARG A 46 -1.64 -17.21 13.77
CA ARG A 46 -2.13 -16.91 12.43
C ARG A 46 -3.44 -17.63 12.18
N SER A 47 -4.45 -16.94 11.68
CA SER A 47 -5.64 -17.59 11.16
C SER A 47 -5.27 -18.32 9.87
N VAL A 48 -5.66 -19.59 9.79
CA VAL A 48 -5.53 -20.36 8.55
C VAL A 48 -6.80 -20.10 7.74
N SER A 49 -6.65 -19.49 6.58
CA SER A 49 -7.73 -19.38 5.59
C SER A 49 -7.59 -20.51 4.57
N ASN A 50 -8.70 -21.11 4.17
CA ASN A 50 -8.74 -22.13 3.12
C ASN A 50 -8.79 -21.52 1.71
N ALA A 51 -8.93 -20.19 1.61
CA ALA A 51 -8.94 -19.46 0.36
C ALA A 51 -7.78 -18.44 0.33
N PRO A 52 -7.19 -18.15 -0.84
CA PRO A 52 -6.23 -17.10 -0.98
C PRO A 52 -6.88 -15.73 -0.68
N THR A 53 -6.10 -14.78 -0.21
CA THR A 53 -6.58 -13.40 -0.08
C THR A 53 -6.52 -12.68 -1.43
N TYR A 54 -7.39 -11.70 -1.67
CA TYR A 54 -7.32 -10.86 -2.87
C TYR A 54 -5.96 -10.20 -3.03
N THR A 55 -5.37 -9.74 -1.93
CA THR A 55 -4.00 -9.20 -1.88
C THR A 55 -2.97 -10.19 -2.44
N SER A 56 -3.06 -11.48 -2.07
CA SER A 56 -2.12 -12.50 -2.58
C SER A 56 -2.35 -12.82 -4.05
N VAL A 57 -3.61 -12.89 -4.46
CA VAL A 57 -3.99 -13.13 -5.89
C VAL A 57 -3.52 -11.97 -6.77
N PHE A 58 -3.72 -10.73 -6.33
CA PHE A 58 -3.21 -9.55 -7.04
C PHE A 58 -1.69 -9.60 -7.19
N GLY A 59 -0.97 -9.81 -6.07
CA GLY A 59 0.50 -9.83 -6.08
C GLY A 59 1.08 -10.92 -6.99
N GLU A 60 0.52 -12.13 -6.95
CA GLU A 60 0.93 -13.24 -7.81
C GLU A 60 0.63 -12.95 -9.30
N THR A 61 -0.57 -12.44 -9.59
CA THR A 61 -0.96 -12.08 -10.96
C THR A 61 -0.03 -11.01 -11.53
N LEU A 62 0.27 -9.98 -10.76
CA LEU A 62 1.17 -8.91 -11.20
C LEU A 62 2.60 -9.42 -11.46
N VAL A 63 3.10 -10.34 -10.64
CA VAL A 63 4.41 -10.98 -10.86
C VAL A 63 4.43 -11.77 -12.18
N ASN A 64 3.36 -12.50 -12.48
CA ASN A 64 3.25 -13.28 -13.72
C ASN A 64 3.16 -12.37 -14.95
N LEU A 65 2.33 -11.33 -14.92
CA LEU A 65 2.24 -10.34 -16.01
C LEU A 65 3.56 -9.60 -16.24
N ALA A 66 4.28 -9.28 -15.17
CA ALA A 66 5.58 -8.62 -15.27
C ALA A 66 6.70 -9.52 -15.82
N ALA A 67 6.50 -10.84 -15.88
CA ALA A 67 7.38 -11.76 -16.56
C ALA A 67 7.23 -11.67 -18.09
N GLU A 68 6.06 -11.27 -18.57
CA GLU A 68 5.72 -11.16 -19.99
C GLU A 68 5.89 -9.72 -20.53
N ASP A 69 5.82 -8.72 -19.64
CA ASP A 69 5.92 -7.29 -20.00
C ASP A 69 6.87 -6.55 -19.05
N ASP A 70 8.02 -6.14 -19.59
CA ASP A 70 9.07 -5.42 -18.85
C ASP A 70 8.71 -3.97 -18.51
N LYS A 71 7.66 -3.43 -19.11
CA LYS A 71 7.13 -2.10 -18.81
C LYS A 71 6.30 -2.04 -17.52
N ILE A 72 5.86 -3.19 -17.01
CA ILE A 72 5.11 -3.23 -15.75
C ILE A 72 6.03 -2.87 -14.59
N VAL A 73 5.63 -1.86 -13.84
CA VAL A 73 6.30 -1.39 -12.63
C VAL A 73 5.31 -1.25 -11.50
N ALA A 74 5.76 -1.43 -10.27
CA ALA A 74 4.91 -1.37 -9.09
C ALA A 74 5.39 -0.27 -8.14
N VAL A 75 4.43 0.52 -7.65
CA VAL A 75 4.65 1.63 -6.72
C VAL A 75 3.77 1.42 -5.49
N THR A 76 4.31 1.64 -4.31
CA THR A 76 3.54 1.66 -3.06
C THR A 76 4.08 2.72 -2.10
N ALA A 77 3.32 3.04 -1.05
CA ALA A 77 3.69 4.02 -0.04
C ALA A 77 3.82 3.32 1.34
N ALA A 78 4.97 2.69 1.59
CA ALA A 78 5.30 1.95 2.82
C ALA A 78 4.40 0.73 3.12
N MET A 79 3.78 0.13 2.10
CA MET A 79 2.80 -0.96 2.26
C MET A 79 3.11 -2.21 1.40
N PRO A 80 4.37 -2.64 1.21
CA PRO A 80 4.69 -3.73 0.28
C PRO A 80 4.06 -5.07 0.69
N ASP A 81 4.01 -5.38 1.97
CA ASP A 81 3.39 -6.60 2.48
C ASP A 81 1.85 -6.53 2.37
N GLY A 82 1.27 -5.42 2.80
CA GLY A 82 -0.19 -5.24 2.86
C GLY A 82 -0.86 -5.08 1.50
N THR A 83 -0.15 -4.69 0.46
CA THR A 83 -0.63 -4.59 -0.91
C THR A 83 -0.23 -5.79 -1.79
N GLY A 84 0.43 -6.82 -1.22
CA GLY A 84 0.87 -8.01 -1.96
C GLY A 84 2.10 -7.81 -2.84
N LEU A 85 2.72 -6.63 -2.80
CA LEU A 85 3.86 -6.31 -3.68
C LEU A 85 5.21 -6.86 -3.23
N LYS A 86 5.28 -7.53 -2.08
CA LYS A 86 6.54 -8.10 -1.57
C LYS A 86 7.18 -9.11 -2.53
N GLN A 87 6.37 -9.96 -3.17
CA GLN A 87 6.87 -10.92 -4.15
C GLN A 87 7.40 -10.20 -5.39
N PHE A 88 6.69 -9.17 -5.85
CA PHE A 88 7.12 -8.34 -6.96
C PHE A 88 8.46 -7.63 -6.65
N ALA A 89 8.59 -7.03 -5.47
CA ALA A 89 9.82 -6.38 -5.01
C ALA A 89 11.02 -7.34 -4.98
N ASN A 90 10.81 -8.57 -4.54
CA ASN A 90 11.86 -9.59 -4.52
C ASN A 90 12.26 -10.08 -5.92
N ARG A 91 11.29 -10.21 -6.83
CA ARG A 91 11.51 -10.74 -8.18
C ARG A 91 12.04 -9.69 -9.14
N TYR A 92 11.56 -8.46 -9.02
CA TYR A 92 11.83 -7.33 -9.92
C TYR A 92 12.25 -6.07 -9.15
N PRO A 93 13.37 -6.09 -8.39
CA PRO A 93 13.74 -4.99 -7.52
C PRO A 93 13.98 -3.65 -8.25
N SER A 94 14.39 -3.68 -9.52
CA SER A 94 14.59 -2.48 -10.35
C SER A 94 13.29 -1.89 -10.90
N ARG A 95 12.17 -2.60 -10.76
CA ARG A 95 10.83 -2.20 -11.23
C ARG A 95 9.85 -1.99 -10.07
N PHE A 96 10.34 -2.03 -8.84
CA PHE A 96 9.57 -1.80 -7.63
C PHE A 96 10.04 -0.52 -6.93
N PHE A 97 9.09 0.31 -6.53
CA PHE A 97 9.34 1.59 -5.89
C PHE A 97 8.46 1.74 -4.63
N ASP A 98 9.11 1.81 -3.48
CA ASP A 98 8.46 2.18 -2.22
C ASP A 98 8.81 3.63 -1.91
N VAL A 99 7.82 4.51 -1.99
CA VAL A 99 8.00 5.96 -1.77
C VAL A 99 7.90 6.35 -0.30
N ALA A 100 7.95 5.39 0.62
CA ALA A 100 7.67 5.58 2.04
C ALA A 100 6.25 6.12 2.27
N ILE A 101 5.97 6.75 3.42
CA ILE A 101 4.62 7.29 3.74
C ILE A 101 4.42 8.62 3.00
N ALA A 102 4.32 8.55 1.67
CA ALA A 102 4.20 9.70 0.78
C ALA A 102 3.22 9.39 -0.37
N GLU A 103 1.95 9.20 -0.06
CA GLU A 103 0.92 8.77 -1.00
C GLU A 103 0.79 9.72 -2.19
N GLN A 104 0.84 11.04 -1.95
CA GLN A 104 0.81 12.06 -3.00
C GLN A 104 1.96 11.87 -3.98
N HIS A 105 3.17 11.66 -3.45
CA HIS A 105 4.35 11.39 -4.29
C HIS A 105 4.20 10.08 -5.05
N GLY A 106 3.65 9.04 -4.43
CA GLY A 106 3.38 7.75 -5.09
C GLY A 106 2.49 7.91 -6.32
N VAL A 107 1.45 8.73 -6.24
CA VAL A 107 0.55 9.02 -7.37
C VAL A 107 1.28 9.82 -8.46
N THR A 108 1.92 10.94 -8.11
CA THR A 108 2.67 11.78 -9.07
C THR A 108 3.80 10.98 -9.75
N PHE A 109 4.52 10.16 -8.99
CA PHE A 109 5.58 9.32 -9.53
C PHE A 109 5.04 8.26 -10.50
N SER A 110 3.89 7.65 -10.17
CA SER A 110 3.20 6.71 -11.08
C SER A 110 2.75 7.42 -12.37
N ALA A 111 2.23 8.64 -12.26
CA ALA A 111 1.89 9.45 -13.43
C ALA A 111 3.10 9.72 -14.33
N ALA A 112 4.24 10.08 -13.74
CA ALA A 112 5.48 10.32 -14.47
C ALA A 112 5.99 9.03 -15.17
N LEU A 113 5.91 7.87 -14.49
CA LEU A 113 6.25 6.58 -15.10
C LEU A 113 5.34 6.26 -16.30
N ALA A 114 4.03 6.52 -16.17
CA ALA A 114 3.08 6.34 -17.27
C ALA A 114 3.38 7.29 -18.44
N ALA A 115 3.69 8.55 -18.16
CA ALA A 115 4.11 9.52 -19.19
C ALA A 115 5.41 9.08 -19.89
N GLY A 116 6.31 8.39 -19.18
CA GLY A 116 7.52 7.78 -19.74
C GLY A 116 7.30 6.47 -20.48
N GLY A 117 6.04 6.03 -20.65
CA GLY A 117 5.67 4.83 -21.41
C GLY A 117 5.74 3.53 -20.61
N MET A 118 5.90 3.61 -19.29
CA MET A 118 5.79 2.46 -18.40
C MET A 118 4.31 2.15 -18.08
N LYS A 119 4.07 0.98 -17.49
CA LYS A 119 2.74 0.52 -17.06
C LYS A 119 2.71 0.42 -15.53
N PRO A 120 2.55 1.54 -14.82
CA PRO A 120 2.60 1.56 -13.36
C PRO A 120 1.33 0.98 -12.75
N PHE A 121 1.53 0.14 -11.73
CA PHE A 121 0.53 -0.26 -10.75
C PHE A 121 0.83 0.47 -9.43
N CYS A 122 -0.01 1.42 -9.07
CA CYS A 122 0.07 2.17 -7.83
C CYS A 122 -0.81 1.49 -6.77
N ALA A 123 -0.19 0.69 -5.90
CA ALA A 123 -0.91 -0.08 -4.89
C ALA A 123 -0.89 0.63 -3.54
N ILE A 124 -2.03 1.16 -3.14
CA ILE A 124 -2.22 1.97 -1.93
C ILE A 124 -3.53 1.57 -1.26
N TYR A 125 -3.61 1.59 0.08
CA TYR A 125 -4.87 1.38 0.80
C TYR A 125 -5.89 2.47 0.50
N SER A 126 -7.15 2.10 0.40
CA SER A 126 -8.26 3.01 0.10
C SER A 126 -8.24 4.26 0.98
N THR A 127 -8.16 4.10 2.30
CA THR A 127 -8.15 5.22 3.24
C THR A 127 -6.95 6.16 3.05
N PHE A 128 -5.80 5.64 2.62
CA PHE A 128 -4.57 6.44 2.42
C PHE A 128 -4.53 7.12 1.05
N LEU A 129 -5.17 6.54 0.03
CA LEU A 129 -5.26 7.16 -1.29
C LEU A 129 -6.04 8.49 -1.26
N GLN A 130 -6.89 8.71 -0.27
CA GLN A 130 -7.57 10.01 -0.06
C GLN A 130 -6.58 11.17 -0.01
N ARG A 131 -5.37 10.97 0.55
CA ARG A 131 -4.32 11.99 0.59
C ARG A 131 -3.75 12.34 -0.78
N GLY A 132 -3.83 11.43 -1.73
CA GLY A 132 -3.35 11.60 -3.10
C GLY A 132 -4.45 12.01 -4.09
N TYR A 133 -5.65 12.35 -3.65
CA TYR A 133 -6.77 12.65 -4.55
C TYR A 133 -6.46 13.81 -5.50
N ASP A 134 -5.88 14.88 -5.01
CA ASP A 134 -5.50 16.02 -5.84
C ASP A 134 -4.52 15.60 -6.96
N GLN A 135 -3.54 14.75 -6.64
CA GLN A 135 -2.59 14.22 -7.62
C GLN A 135 -3.27 13.26 -8.60
N VAL A 136 -4.27 12.49 -8.16
CA VAL A 136 -5.07 11.68 -9.10
C VAL A 136 -5.79 12.58 -10.11
N VAL A 137 -6.34 13.72 -9.66
CA VAL A 137 -7.01 14.68 -10.55
C VAL A 137 -6.00 15.33 -11.49
N HIS A 138 -4.98 16.00 -10.96
CA HIS A 138 -4.07 16.84 -11.74
C HIS A 138 -3.03 16.05 -12.53
N ASP A 139 -2.43 15.03 -11.91
CA ASP A 139 -1.28 14.35 -12.49
C ASP A 139 -1.71 13.15 -13.35
N VAL A 140 -2.89 12.58 -13.10
CA VAL A 140 -3.36 11.39 -13.81
C VAL A 140 -4.56 11.71 -14.71
N ALA A 141 -5.71 12.11 -14.13
CA ALA A 141 -6.97 12.19 -14.85
C ALA A 141 -6.98 13.30 -15.91
N ILE A 142 -6.56 14.52 -15.58
CA ILE A 142 -6.48 15.66 -16.52
C ILE A 142 -5.54 15.33 -17.69
N GLN A 143 -4.41 14.66 -17.41
CA GLN A 143 -3.43 14.28 -18.41
C GLN A 143 -3.79 12.97 -19.15
N LYS A 144 -4.86 12.29 -18.75
CA LYS A 144 -5.32 10.99 -19.31
C LYS A 144 -4.23 9.92 -19.30
N LEU A 145 -3.42 9.88 -18.26
CA LEU A 145 -2.34 8.93 -18.12
C LEU A 145 -2.85 7.56 -17.63
N PRO A 146 -2.36 6.44 -18.20
CA PRO A 146 -2.85 5.11 -17.90
C PRO A 146 -2.22 4.54 -16.61
N VAL A 147 -2.45 5.19 -15.49
CA VAL A 147 -2.05 4.68 -14.17
C VAL A 147 -3.10 3.68 -13.68
N ARG A 148 -2.64 2.52 -13.22
CA ARG A 148 -3.49 1.49 -12.62
C ARG A 148 -3.38 1.58 -11.11
N PHE A 149 -4.51 1.90 -10.46
CA PHE A 149 -4.59 1.94 -9.00
C PHE A 149 -5.09 0.60 -8.47
N ALA A 150 -4.27 -0.11 -7.70
CA ALA A 150 -4.70 -1.27 -6.94
C ALA A 150 -5.04 -0.82 -5.51
N ILE A 151 -6.33 -0.67 -5.26
CA ILE A 151 -6.84 -0.09 -4.01
C ILE A 151 -7.14 -1.22 -3.04
N ASP A 152 -6.20 -1.51 -2.15
CA ASP A 152 -6.39 -2.52 -1.09
C ASP A 152 -7.18 -1.92 0.10
N ARG A 153 -7.75 -2.75 0.96
CA ARG A 153 -8.59 -2.34 2.10
C ARG A 153 -9.76 -1.43 1.69
N ALA A 154 -10.34 -1.64 0.52
CA ALA A 154 -11.60 -0.99 0.16
C ALA A 154 -12.77 -1.58 0.96
N GLY A 155 -13.71 -0.75 1.38
CA GLY A 155 -14.84 -1.16 2.21
C GLY A 155 -14.53 -1.21 3.71
N LEU A 156 -15.32 -1.98 4.46
CA LEU A 156 -15.18 -2.14 5.91
C LEU A 156 -14.16 -3.22 6.24
N VAL A 157 -13.01 -2.82 6.72
CA VAL A 157 -11.90 -3.70 7.11
C VAL A 157 -11.79 -3.78 8.63
N GLY A 158 -12.54 -4.68 9.25
CA GLY A 158 -12.74 -4.72 10.69
C GLY A 158 -11.46 -4.86 11.53
N ALA A 159 -10.48 -5.65 11.08
CA ALA A 159 -9.26 -5.92 11.85
C ALA A 159 -8.38 -4.68 12.07
N ASP A 160 -8.30 -3.79 11.09
CA ASP A 160 -7.46 -2.59 11.16
C ASP A 160 -8.19 -1.38 11.78
N GLY A 161 -9.49 -1.50 12.04
CA GLY A 161 -10.31 -0.48 12.71
C GLY A 161 -10.75 0.67 11.80
N ALA A 162 -11.41 1.67 12.42
CA ALA A 162 -12.06 2.76 11.71
C ALA A 162 -11.12 3.61 10.85
N THR A 163 -9.86 3.74 11.24
CA THR A 163 -8.87 4.54 10.50
C THR A 163 -8.44 3.91 9.17
N HIS A 164 -8.75 2.64 8.95
CA HIS A 164 -8.44 1.89 7.75
C HIS A 164 -9.67 1.54 6.90
N ALA A 165 -10.87 1.94 7.34
CA ALA A 165 -12.09 1.72 6.55
C ALA A 165 -12.05 2.53 5.24
N GLY A 166 -12.16 1.84 4.12
CA GLY A 166 -12.08 2.40 2.78
C GLY A 166 -13.47 2.70 2.21
N SER A 167 -14.11 3.77 2.69
CA SER A 167 -15.52 4.05 2.36
C SER A 167 -15.73 5.04 1.21
N PHE A 168 -14.67 5.69 0.72
CA PHE A 168 -14.83 6.86 -0.17
C PHE A 168 -14.18 6.71 -1.55
N ASP A 169 -13.35 5.69 -1.76
CA ASP A 169 -12.58 5.48 -3.00
C ASP A 169 -13.47 5.40 -4.25
N ILE A 170 -14.57 4.67 -4.21
CA ILE A 170 -15.51 4.63 -5.35
C ILE A 170 -16.05 6.03 -5.64
N GLY A 171 -16.45 6.78 -4.61
CA GLY A 171 -17.01 8.12 -4.77
C GLY A 171 -16.04 9.10 -5.43
N PHE A 172 -14.81 9.17 -4.96
CA PHE A 172 -13.86 10.15 -5.50
C PHE A 172 -13.17 9.67 -6.80
N MET A 173 -12.97 8.37 -7.00
CA MET A 173 -12.39 7.86 -8.24
C MET A 173 -13.38 7.83 -9.39
N ALA A 174 -14.61 7.37 -9.16
CA ALA A 174 -15.63 7.24 -10.20
C ALA A 174 -16.17 8.59 -10.70
N SER A 175 -16.00 9.66 -9.94
CA SER A 175 -16.37 11.02 -10.37
C SER A 175 -15.44 11.62 -11.41
N LEU A 176 -14.25 11.06 -11.61
CA LEU A 176 -13.24 11.61 -12.52
C LEU A 176 -13.45 11.09 -13.94
N PRO A 177 -13.49 11.98 -14.95
CA PRO A 177 -13.66 11.57 -16.34
C PRO A 177 -12.53 10.65 -16.82
N GLY A 178 -12.91 9.55 -17.48
CA GLY A 178 -11.96 8.58 -18.03
C GLY A 178 -11.45 7.53 -17.04
N MET A 179 -11.82 7.63 -15.76
CA MET A 179 -11.52 6.59 -14.79
C MET A 179 -12.51 5.42 -14.93
N VAL A 180 -11.98 4.20 -14.86
CA VAL A 180 -12.73 2.96 -14.77
C VAL A 180 -12.52 2.40 -13.38
N VAL A 181 -13.61 2.21 -12.62
CA VAL A 181 -13.58 1.63 -11.28
C VAL A 181 -14.18 0.24 -11.33
N MET A 182 -13.45 -0.74 -10.83
CA MET A 182 -13.85 -2.14 -10.83
C MET A 182 -13.74 -2.71 -9.42
N ALA A 183 -14.62 -3.65 -9.07
CA ALA A 183 -14.57 -4.42 -7.84
C ALA A 183 -14.84 -5.87 -8.17
N ALA A 184 -13.86 -6.74 -7.94
CA ALA A 184 -13.95 -8.15 -8.27
C ALA A 184 -14.94 -8.89 -7.36
N ALA A 185 -15.81 -9.72 -7.95
CA ALA A 185 -16.71 -10.58 -7.21
C ALA A 185 -16.00 -11.82 -6.62
N ASP A 186 -14.94 -12.26 -7.27
CA ASP A 186 -14.11 -13.40 -6.83
C ASP A 186 -12.65 -13.27 -7.31
N GLU A 187 -11.82 -14.23 -6.93
CA GLU A 187 -10.39 -14.27 -7.24
C GLU A 187 -10.10 -14.49 -8.72
N ALA A 188 -11.00 -15.16 -9.44
CA ALA A 188 -10.85 -15.40 -10.87
C ALA A 188 -11.09 -14.11 -11.65
N GLU A 189 -12.14 -13.38 -11.31
CA GLU A 189 -12.43 -12.08 -11.89
C GLU A 189 -11.31 -11.07 -11.59
N LEU A 190 -10.75 -11.07 -10.36
CA LEU A 190 -9.63 -10.20 -10.01
C LEU A 190 -8.42 -10.42 -10.95
N LYS A 191 -8.09 -11.66 -11.28
CA LYS A 191 -7.01 -11.96 -12.24
C LYS A 191 -7.22 -11.34 -13.62
N HIS A 192 -8.47 -11.28 -14.05
CA HIS A 192 -8.83 -10.65 -15.34
C HIS A 192 -8.84 -9.12 -15.29
N MET A 193 -9.01 -8.53 -14.10
CA MET A 193 -8.99 -7.08 -13.90
C MET A 193 -7.58 -6.50 -13.83
N VAL A 194 -6.58 -7.31 -13.45
CA VAL A 194 -5.18 -6.90 -13.37
C VAL A 194 -4.52 -6.93 -14.75
#